data_a6e357252e154097a3bcb34469d02580
#
_entry.id   a6e357252e154097a3bcb34469d02580
#
_cell.length_a   1.000
_cell.length_b   1.000
_cell.length_c   1.000
_cell.angle_alpha   90.00
_cell.angle_beta   90.00
_cell.angle_gamma   90.00
#
_symmetry.space_group_name_H-M   'P 1'
#
loop_
_entity.id
_entity.type
_entity.pdbx_description
1 polymer ?
#
loop_
_entity_poly.entity_id
_entity_poly.type
_entity_poly.pdbx_seq_one_letter_code
_entity_poly.pdbx_strand_id
1 'polypeptide(L)'
;MNLRKLFRRNTFEHGVHPAEHKDLTCGLPIRRLPFAPQLIVPLSQHAGAPAVPLVKPGQEVVRGEPIARADGFVSVPMHAPATGRVEAIELMPSARGPKTPSVVLHVYEGSTQEVLYGAERDVGRMTP
;
A
#
# COMPACT_ATOMS: atom_id res chain seq x y z
N MET A 1 17.36 23.65 47.37
CA MET A 1 17.36 22.41 46.54
C MET A 1 16.14 22.49 45.63
N ASN A 2 16.35 22.66 44.33
CA ASN A 2 15.29 23.04 43.38
C ASN A 2 14.56 21.80 42.86
N LEU A 3 13.37 21.53 43.41
CA LEU A 3 12.54 20.35 43.08
C LEU A 3 12.13 20.24 41.57
N ARG A 4 12.29 21.32 40.82
CA ARG A 4 12.03 21.30 39.37
C ARG A 4 12.99 20.45 38.54
N LYS A 5 14.16 20.05 39.10
CA LYS A 5 15.12 19.15 38.42
C LYS A 5 14.78 17.66 38.51
N LEU A 6 13.89 17.26 39.45
CA LEU A 6 13.55 15.82 39.64
C LEU A 6 12.50 15.30 38.68
N PHE A 7 11.75 16.20 38.01
CA PHE A 7 10.69 15.83 37.06
C PHE A 7 11.01 16.22 35.60
N ARG A 8 12.29 16.28 35.26
CA ARG A 8 12.65 16.34 33.85
C ARG A 8 12.25 15.00 33.24
N ARG A 9 11.00 14.92 32.73
CA ARG A 9 10.61 13.85 31.79
C ARG A 9 11.68 13.84 30.71
N ASN A 10 12.34 12.70 30.52
CA ASN A 10 13.14 12.44 29.33
C ASN A 10 12.17 12.40 28.13
N THR A 11 11.66 13.57 27.75
CA THR A 11 11.00 13.73 26.47
C THR A 11 12.11 13.75 25.43
N PHE A 12 11.93 13.04 24.34
CA PHE A 12 12.79 13.12 23.15
C PHE A 12 12.59 14.51 22.50
N GLU A 13 12.98 15.56 23.22
CA GLU A 13 12.78 16.95 22.82
C GLU A 13 13.48 17.28 21.48
N HIS A 14 14.46 16.48 21.12
CA HIS A 14 15.25 16.66 19.92
C HIS A 14 15.28 15.43 18.99
N GLY A 15 14.62 14.35 19.32
CA GLY A 15 14.55 13.13 18.48
C GLY A 15 15.89 12.70 17.85
N VAL A 16 15.90 11.58 17.21
CA VAL A 16 16.98 11.18 16.30
C VAL A 16 16.61 11.69 14.90
N HIS A 17 17.39 12.62 14.37
CA HIS A 17 17.23 13.14 13.01
C HIS A 17 18.29 12.50 12.10
N PRO A 18 18.02 11.35 11.46
CA PRO A 18 18.93 10.80 10.48
C PRO A 18 19.03 11.76 9.28
N ALA A 19 20.16 11.76 8.60
CA ALA A 19 20.35 12.55 7.39
C ALA A 19 19.28 12.13 6.35
N GLU A 20 18.50 13.07 5.86
CA GLU A 20 17.38 12.80 4.96
C GLU A 20 17.81 12.53 3.52
N HIS A 21 19.01 12.95 3.12
CA HIS A 21 19.57 12.83 1.77
C HIS A 21 18.65 13.32 0.64
N LYS A 22 17.74 14.25 0.95
CA LYS A 22 16.78 14.80 -0.02
C LYS A 22 17.39 15.82 -0.98
N ASP A 23 18.55 16.33 -0.65
CA ASP A 23 19.35 17.27 -1.48
C ASP A 23 19.55 16.75 -2.90
N LEU A 24 19.71 15.43 -3.08
CA LEU A 24 19.88 14.79 -4.38
C LEU A 24 18.60 14.78 -5.23
N THR A 25 17.44 14.89 -4.63
CA THR A 25 16.16 14.69 -5.31
C THR A 25 15.15 15.83 -5.16
N CYS A 26 15.33 16.75 -4.21
CA CYS A 26 14.38 17.82 -3.94
C CYS A 26 14.13 18.78 -5.12
N GLY A 27 15.10 18.94 -6.01
CA GLY A 27 14.98 19.77 -7.22
C GLY A 27 14.54 18.99 -8.47
N LEU A 28 14.31 17.68 -8.38
CA LEU A 28 13.93 16.87 -9.53
C LEU A 28 12.40 16.84 -9.71
N PRO A 29 11.91 16.80 -10.96
CA PRO A 29 10.48 16.65 -11.21
C PRO A 29 9.99 15.27 -10.75
N ILE A 30 8.74 15.23 -10.29
CA ILE A 30 8.07 13.96 -9.96
C ILE A 30 7.94 13.14 -11.24
N ARG A 31 8.46 11.92 -11.21
CA ARG A 31 8.38 10.97 -12.33
C ARG A 31 7.40 9.87 -12.01
N ARG A 32 6.61 9.47 -13.00
CA ARG A 32 5.81 8.25 -12.92
C ARG A 32 6.68 7.07 -13.33
N LEU A 33 6.71 6.03 -12.50
CA LEU A 33 7.31 4.76 -12.88
C LEU A 33 6.37 4.02 -13.83
N PRO A 34 6.90 3.34 -14.86
CA PRO A 34 6.12 2.40 -15.64
C PRO A 34 5.65 1.26 -14.75
N PHE A 35 4.53 0.64 -15.12
CA PHE A 35 4.09 -0.56 -14.43
C PHE A 35 5.09 -1.70 -14.68
N ALA A 36 5.44 -2.41 -13.61
CA ALA A 36 6.18 -3.65 -13.75
C ALA A 36 5.28 -4.73 -14.40
N PRO A 37 5.83 -5.65 -15.18
CA PRO A 37 5.04 -6.70 -15.85
C PRO A 37 4.35 -7.65 -14.85
N GLN A 38 4.86 -7.72 -13.63
CA GLN A 38 4.27 -8.49 -12.54
C GLN A 38 4.24 -7.64 -11.26
N LEU A 39 3.12 -7.71 -10.54
CA LEU A 39 2.94 -7.08 -9.24
C LEU A 39 2.49 -8.12 -8.20
N ILE A 40 3.06 -8.03 -7.02
CA ILE A 40 2.71 -8.90 -5.89
C ILE A 40 1.97 -8.04 -4.87
N VAL A 41 0.73 -8.43 -4.54
CA VAL A 41 -0.12 -7.74 -3.58
C VAL A 41 -0.28 -8.61 -2.33
N PRO A 42 0.52 -8.38 -1.28
CA PRO A 42 0.36 -9.11 -0.03
C PRO A 42 -0.99 -8.82 0.61
N LEU A 43 -1.70 -9.85 1.04
CA LEU A 43 -3.01 -9.73 1.69
C LEU A 43 -2.93 -9.28 3.17
N SER A 44 -1.71 -9.11 3.68
CA SER A 44 -1.43 -8.65 5.05
C SER A 44 -0.42 -7.49 5.02
N GLN A 45 -0.88 -6.30 4.65
CA GLN A 45 -0.09 -5.06 4.65
C GLN A 45 -0.46 -4.12 5.80
N HIS A 46 -1.45 -4.48 6.60
CA HIS A 46 -2.02 -3.70 7.70
C HIS A 46 -1.95 -4.47 9.01
N ALA A 47 -2.21 -3.83 10.12
CA ALA A 47 -2.41 -4.50 11.40
C ALA A 47 -3.70 -5.32 11.38
N GLY A 48 -3.73 -6.44 12.12
CA GLY A 48 -4.89 -7.32 12.22
C GLY A 48 -4.90 -8.49 11.25
N ALA A 49 -6.09 -9.03 10.98
CA ALA A 49 -6.26 -10.23 10.17
C ALA A 49 -5.95 -9.97 8.68
N PRO A 50 -5.29 -10.89 7.99
CA PRO A 50 -5.09 -10.80 6.54
C PRO A 50 -6.42 -10.66 5.80
N ALA A 51 -6.45 -9.90 4.71
CA ALA A 51 -7.62 -9.81 3.85
C ALA A 51 -7.89 -11.16 3.15
N VAL A 52 -9.16 -11.44 2.89
CA VAL A 52 -9.59 -12.66 2.20
C VAL A 52 -9.73 -12.38 0.71
N PRO A 53 -9.04 -13.12 -0.17
CA PRO A 53 -9.12 -12.91 -1.61
C PRO A 53 -10.54 -13.11 -2.14
N LEU A 54 -10.95 -12.24 -3.07
CA LEU A 54 -12.21 -12.31 -3.81
C LEU A 54 -12.01 -12.84 -5.24
N VAL A 55 -10.76 -12.89 -5.68
CA VAL A 55 -10.37 -13.25 -7.04
C VAL A 55 -9.80 -14.65 -7.10
N LYS A 56 -9.71 -15.21 -8.31
CA LYS A 56 -9.15 -16.55 -8.57
C LYS A 56 -8.04 -16.46 -9.63
N PRO A 57 -7.07 -17.38 -9.62
CA PRO A 57 -6.12 -17.50 -10.72
C PRO A 57 -6.81 -17.56 -12.08
N GLY A 58 -6.27 -16.85 -13.06
CA GLY A 58 -6.84 -16.70 -14.39
C GLY A 58 -7.87 -15.58 -14.57
N GLN A 59 -8.39 -15.00 -13.48
CA GLN A 59 -9.35 -13.90 -13.51
C GLN A 59 -8.68 -12.60 -13.95
N GLU A 60 -9.35 -11.87 -14.86
CA GLU A 60 -8.97 -10.49 -15.18
C GLU A 60 -9.52 -9.52 -14.15
N VAL A 61 -8.75 -8.48 -13.86
CA VAL A 61 -9.12 -7.41 -12.93
C VAL A 61 -8.74 -6.07 -13.53
N VAL A 62 -9.51 -5.05 -13.23
CA VAL A 62 -9.19 -3.67 -13.61
C VAL A 62 -8.60 -2.90 -12.44
N ARG A 63 -7.77 -1.92 -12.74
CA ARG A 63 -7.13 -1.09 -11.73
C ARG A 63 -8.17 -0.44 -10.82
N GLY A 64 -7.98 -0.60 -9.49
CA GLY A 64 -8.91 -0.11 -8.47
C GLY A 64 -10.00 -1.12 -8.07
N GLU A 65 -10.19 -2.21 -8.81
CA GLU A 65 -11.18 -3.26 -8.48
C GLU A 65 -10.85 -3.93 -7.14
N PRO A 66 -11.84 -4.20 -6.27
CA PRO A 66 -11.61 -4.96 -5.05
C PRO A 66 -11.15 -6.39 -5.36
N ILE A 67 -9.95 -6.75 -4.94
CA ILE A 67 -9.37 -8.10 -5.11
C ILE A 67 -9.36 -8.92 -3.81
N ALA A 68 -9.53 -8.25 -2.67
CA ALA A 68 -9.71 -8.91 -1.39
C ALA A 68 -10.60 -8.08 -0.45
N ARG A 69 -11.40 -8.76 0.36
CA ARG A 69 -12.23 -8.14 1.39
C ARG A 69 -11.54 -8.15 2.75
N ALA A 70 -11.92 -7.20 3.60
CA ALA A 70 -11.51 -7.23 5.00
C ALA A 70 -12.02 -8.49 5.70
N ASP A 71 -11.27 -8.97 6.69
CA ASP A 71 -11.61 -10.10 7.54
C ASP A 71 -11.68 -9.67 9.01
N GLY A 72 -12.88 -9.47 9.52
CA GLY A 72 -13.14 -9.01 10.87
C GLY A 72 -12.98 -7.51 11.09
N PHE A 73 -12.95 -7.10 12.36
CA PHE A 73 -12.99 -5.70 12.77
C PHE A 73 -11.69 -4.93 12.47
N VAL A 74 -10.54 -5.58 12.61
CA VAL A 74 -9.23 -4.98 12.30
C VAL A 74 -8.67 -5.63 11.05
N SER A 75 -9.12 -5.17 9.91
CA SER A 75 -8.67 -5.58 8.57
C SER A 75 -9.12 -4.53 7.56
N VAL A 76 -8.45 -4.47 6.39
CA VAL A 76 -8.83 -3.58 5.30
C VAL A 76 -8.93 -4.33 3.97
N PRO A 77 -9.82 -3.92 3.06
CA PRO A 77 -9.89 -4.50 1.72
C PRO A 77 -8.66 -4.13 0.90
N MET A 78 -8.33 -4.95 -0.09
CA MET A 78 -7.27 -4.70 -1.06
C MET A 78 -7.86 -4.50 -2.45
N HIS A 79 -7.27 -3.58 -3.20
CA HIS A 79 -7.68 -3.26 -4.56
C HIS A 79 -6.55 -3.53 -5.54
N ALA A 80 -6.90 -3.85 -6.78
CA ALA A 80 -5.93 -4.11 -7.84
C ALA A 80 -5.11 -2.84 -8.13
N PRO A 81 -3.78 -2.89 -8.00
CA PRO A 81 -2.92 -1.75 -8.28
C PRO A 81 -2.81 -1.43 -9.77
N ALA A 82 -3.12 -2.40 -10.62
CA ALA A 82 -3.05 -2.30 -12.07
C ALA A 82 -4.12 -3.19 -12.72
N THR A 83 -4.45 -2.90 -13.98
CA THR A 83 -5.26 -3.76 -14.83
C THR A 83 -4.39 -4.93 -15.31
N GLY A 84 -4.92 -6.14 -15.21
CA GLY A 84 -4.17 -7.34 -15.55
C GLY A 84 -4.93 -8.61 -15.25
N ARG A 85 -4.20 -9.73 -15.21
CA ARG A 85 -4.74 -11.05 -14.91
C ARG A 85 -4.10 -11.60 -13.64
N VAL A 86 -4.91 -12.15 -12.76
CA VAL A 86 -4.43 -12.88 -11.58
C VAL A 86 -3.70 -14.13 -12.05
N GLU A 87 -2.41 -14.22 -11.77
CA GLU A 87 -1.55 -15.35 -12.12
C GLU A 87 -1.68 -16.46 -11.10
N ALA A 88 -1.54 -16.09 -9.82
CA ALA A 88 -1.58 -17.03 -8.72
C ALA A 88 -2.05 -16.33 -7.41
N ILE A 89 -2.45 -17.15 -6.44
CA ILE A 89 -2.59 -16.74 -5.05
C ILE A 89 -1.69 -17.68 -4.25
N GLU A 90 -0.59 -17.17 -3.75
CA GLU A 90 0.45 -17.98 -3.13
C GLU A 90 1.20 -17.26 -2.01
N LEU A 91 2.08 -17.98 -1.33
CA LEU A 91 2.88 -17.43 -0.23
C LEU A 91 4.13 -16.75 -0.79
N MET A 92 4.19 -15.42 -0.66
CA MET A 92 5.30 -14.60 -1.14
C MET A 92 5.99 -13.88 0.02
N PRO A 93 7.28 -13.55 -0.10
CA PRO A 93 7.96 -12.69 0.84
C PRO A 93 7.32 -11.29 0.90
N SER A 94 7.17 -10.76 2.11
CA SER A 94 6.69 -9.39 2.34
C SER A 94 7.35 -8.79 3.57
N ALA A 95 7.02 -7.54 3.88
CA ALA A 95 7.44 -6.89 5.12
C ALA A 95 6.92 -7.59 6.40
N ARG A 96 5.90 -8.44 6.27
CA ARG A 96 5.32 -9.24 7.37
C ARG A 96 6.02 -10.58 7.59
N GLY A 97 6.86 -11.00 6.65
CA GLY A 97 7.61 -12.23 6.76
C GLY A 97 7.82 -12.96 5.42
N PRO A 98 8.51 -14.08 5.45
CA PRO A 98 8.90 -14.80 4.24
C PRO A 98 7.74 -15.52 3.55
N LYS A 99 6.63 -15.75 4.25
CA LYS A 99 5.47 -16.51 3.74
C LYS A 99 4.18 -15.76 4.06
N THR A 100 3.84 -14.80 3.23
CA THR A 100 2.61 -14.01 3.34
C THR A 100 1.68 -14.33 2.18
N PRO A 101 0.41 -14.70 2.42
CA PRO A 101 -0.57 -14.88 1.36
C PRO A 101 -0.62 -13.64 0.48
N SER A 102 -0.48 -13.81 -0.83
CA SER A 102 -0.37 -12.70 -1.79
C SER A 102 -1.08 -13.05 -3.08
N VAL A 103 -1.66 -12.04 -3.72
CA VAL A 103 -2.16 -12.12 -5.09
C VAL A 103 -1.02 -11.70 -6.02
N VAL A 104 -0.67 -12.59 -6.94
CA VAL A 104 0.30 -12.32 -8.01
C VAL A 104 -0.47 -11.89 -9.24
N LEU A 105 -0.18 -10.69 -9.74
CA LEU A 105 -0.87 -10.07 -10.85
C LEU A 105 0.08 -9.91 -12.03
N HIS A 106 -0.26 -10.50 -13.19
CA HIS A 106 0.36 -10.17 -14.45
C HIS A 106 -0.28 -8.91 -15.02
N VAL A 107 0.51 -7.86 -15.20
CA VAL A 107 0.04 -6.53 -15.60
C VAL A 107 -0.01 -6.41 -17.11
N TYR A 108 -1.14 -5.90 -17.62
CA TYR A 108 -1.26 -5.57 -19.03
C TYR A 108 -0.58 -4.24 -19.34
N GLU A 109 0.09 -4.14 -20.47
CA GLU A 109 0.78 -2.94 -20.91
C GLU A 109 -0.20 -1.86 -21.44
N GLY A 110 0.25 -0.60 -21.39
CA GLY A 110 -0.34 0.50 -22.14
C GLY A 110 -1.60 1.13 -21.52
N SER A 111 -2.55 1.48 -22.38
CA SER A 111 -3.72 2.32 -22.08
C SER A 111 -4.78 1.66 -21.18
N THR A 112 -4.65 0.37 -20.90
CA THR A 112 -5.59 -0.39 -20.05
C THR A 112 -5.43 -0.09 -18.55
N GLN A 113 -4.56 0.86 -18.19
CA GLN A 113 -4.28 1.21 -16.79
C GLN A 113 -5.16 2.36 -16.26
N GLU A 114 -6.24 2.69 -16.94
CA GLU A 114 -7.24 3.62 -16.40
C GLU A 114 -7.85 3.09 -15.11
N VAL A 115 -8.08 3.99 -14.15
CA VAL A 115 -8.76 3.67 -12.90
C VAL A 115 -10.26 3.73 -13.16
N LEU A 116 -10.89 2.58 -13.36
CA LEU A 116 -12.33 2.48 -13.56
C LEU A 116 -13.11 2.41 -12.25
N TYR A 117 -12.47 1.99 -11.16
CA TYR A 117 -13.05 1.95 -9.83
C TYR A 117 -12.55 3.13 -8.98
N GLY A 118 -13.48 3.82 -8.32
CA GLY A 118 -13.14 4.96 -7.50
C GLY A 118 -12.79 6.19 -8.34
N ALA A 119 -13.71 6.62 -9.21
CA ALA A 119 -13.57 7.87 -9.95
C ALA A 119 -13.03 9.00 -9.07
N GLU A 120 -12.17 9.84 -9.64
CA GLU A 120 -11.62 11.00 -8.94
C GLU A 120 -12.75 11.77 -8.26
N ARG A 121 -12.67 11.86 -6.95
CA ARG A 121 -13.58 12.68 -6.18
C ARG A 121 -13.03 14.11 -6.20
N ASP A 122 -13.86 15.05 -6.56
CA ASP A 122 -13.53 16.46 -6.42
C ASP A 122 -13.43 16.78 -4.92
N VAL A 123 -12.21 16.84 -4.43
CA VAL A 123 -11.90 17.08 -3.01
C VAL A 123 -12.50 18.42 -2.55
N GLY A 124 -12.63 19.41 -3.45
CA GLY A 124 -13.26 20.71 -3.16
C GLY A 124 -14.77 20.63 -2.90
N ARG A 125 -15.42 19.52 -3.27
CA ARG A 125 -16.85 19.29 -3.04
C ARG A 125 -17.15 18.31 -1.92
N MET A 126 -16.11 17.77 -1.26
CA MET A 126 -16.30 16.90 -0.11
C MET A 126 -16.62 17.73 1.12
N THR A 127 -17.80 17.56 1.68
CA THR A 127 -18.14 18.09 3.01
C THR A 127 -17.50 17.21 4.09
N PRO A 128 -17.03 17.81 5.21
CA PRO A 128 -16.50 17.06 6.35
C PRO A 128 -17.55 16.17 7.01
#